data_527880eacdcd41d6d37bedb4adbfb37f
#
_entry.id   527880eacdcd41d6d37bedb4adbfb37f
#
_cell.length_a   1.000
_cell.length_b   1.000
_cell.length_c   1.000
_cell.angle_alpha   90.00
_cell.angle_beta   90.00
_cell.angle_gamma   90.00
#
_symmetry.space_group_name_H-M   'P 1'
#
loop_
_entity.id
_entity.type
_entity.pdbx_description
1 polymer ?
#
loop_
_entity_poly.entity_id
_entity_poly.type
_entity_poly.pdbx_seq_one_letter_code
_entity_poly.pdbx_strand_id
1 'polypeptide(L)'
;MKTKLYLLIYIAIVLMVSDIPNPVYVAVAPYKFNIVLWEYQNFFTQSKEQFARNYCLGSGAELYDSAMFSQRTVSSSQRDEFIKLILKESILNSGFDSIFPPLNFSIEKAPKILIMSPRDNIVLEKTILLTPSINIDQIIDLEEEVENLTGNSILIDELGGLAVYPSIINDNNNVVSILETAAHEWVHHRLILTPLGRRYFGNAFMKELNENVAQLAGNELARKASSFIPECNYGSGVQVTTNELKGHREFLGLVRDDVEAMLKAGSIEQAEEYMEDQRIILAKSGYVLRKLNQAYYAFHGMYGDDPVASSGIYAQLLNLRSQSQDLHSFISLIGDVTDKADYHSLIDNY
;
A
#
# COMPACT_ATOMS: atom_id res chain seq x y z
N MET A 1 31.67 5.11 -1.55
CA MET A 1 31.92 5.33 -3.00
C MET A 1 30.90 4.59 -3.88
N LYS A 2 30.58 3.32 -3.60
CA LYS A 2 29.60 2.54 -4.38
C LYS A 2 28.16 3.10 -4.32
N THR A 3 27.70 3.56 -3.16
CA THR A 3 26.35 4.13 -2.97
C THR A 3 26.11 5.40 -3.78
N LYS A 4 27.13 6.26 -3.92
CA LYS A 4 27.04 7.47 -4.76
C LYS A 4 26.96 7.14 -6.26
N LEU A 5 27.57 6.03 -6.67
CA LEU A 5 27.53 5.57 -8.05
C LEU A 5 26.13 5.03 -8.40
N TYR A 6 25.47 4.28 -7.51
CA TYR A 6 24.10 3.80 -7.73
C TYR A 6 23.10 4.94 -7.79
N LEU A 7 23.24 5.97 -6.94
CA LEU A 7 22.40 7.16 -6.99
C LEU A 7 22.58 7.93 -8.32
N LEU A 8 23.81 8.06 -8.81
CA LEU A 8 24.08 8.71 -10.09
C LEU A 8 23.56 7.91 -11.29
N ILE A 9 23.64 6.57 -11.24
CA ILE A 9 23.10 5.71 -12.29
C ILE A 9 21.55 5.79 -12.30
N TYR A 10 20.93 5.78 -11.13
CA TYR A 10 19.48 5.94 -11.00
C TYR A 10 19.00 7.30 -11.53
N ILE A 11 19.67 8.39 -11.16
CA ILE A 11 19.40 9.74 -11.68
C ILE A 11 19.60 9.80 -13.20
N ALA A 12 20.64 9.17 -13.73
CA ALA A 12 20.90 9.14 -15.17
C ALA A 12 19.83 8.39 -15.95
N ILE A 13 19.29 7.28 -15.40
CA ILE A 13 18.18 6.52 -16.01
C ILE A 13 16.91 7.35 -16.03
N VAL A 14 16.61 8.09 -14.95
CA VAL A 14 15.42 8.97 -14.86
C VAL A 14 15.52 10.15 -15.84
N LEU A 15 16.72 10.66 -16.13
CA LEU A 15 16.93 11.79 -17.04
C LEU A 15 16.98 11.41 -18.53
N MET A 16 17.08 10.14 -18.89
CA MET A 16 17.18 9.69 -20.29
C MET A 16 15.84 9.49 -21.02
N VAL A 17 14.71 9.68 -20.35
CA VAL A 17 13.38 9.56 -20.98
C VAL A 17 12.85 10.96 -21.32
N SER A 18 13.44 11.60 -22.35
CA SER A 18 12.92 12.83 -22.94
C SER A 18 12.11 12.48 -24.19
N ASP A 19 10.84 12.16 -24.01
CA ASP A 19 9.87 12.05 -25.11
C ASP A 19 9.01 13.31 -25.21
N ILE A 20 8.44 13.52 -26.41
CA ILE A 20 7.42 14.53 -26.72
C ILE A 20 6.44 14.61 -25.55
N PRO A 21 6.11 15.78 -25.01
CA PRO A 21 5.29 15.87 -23.81
C PRO A 21 3.92 15.25 -24.08
N ASN A 22 3.73 14.04 -23.57
CA ASN A 22 2.43 13.39 -23.56
C ASN A 22 1.45 14.32 -22.81
N PRO A 23 0.29 14.67 -23.39
CA PRO A 23 -0.66 15.61 -22.79
C PRO A 23 -1.01 15.30 -21.33
N VAL A 24 -1.11 14.01 -20.97
CA VAL A 24 -1.34 13.57 -19.59
C VAL A 24 -0.23 14.05 -18.65
N TYR A 25 1.04 13.98 -19.08
CA TYR A 25 2.15 14.47 -18.24
C TYR A 25 2.14 15.99 -18.10
N VAL A 26 1.61 16.71 -19.07
CA VAL A 26 1.43 18.17 -18.97
C VAL A 26 0.34 18.50 -17.94
N ALA A 27 -0.80 17.81 -17.99
CA ALA A 27 -1.91 18.00 -17.06
C ALA A 27 -1.51 17.68 -15.60
N VAL A 28 -0.78 16.59 -15.36
CA VAL A 28 -0.35 16.19 -14.02
C VAL A 28 0.88 16.94 -13.50
N ALA A 29 1.64 17.62 -14.36
CA ALA A 29 2.92 18.24 -13.98
C ALA A 29 2.84 19.18 -12.76
N PRO A 30 1.79 20.05 -12.59
CA PRO A 30 1.67 20.92 -11.43
C PRO A 30 1.49 20.16 -10.10
N TYR A 31 1.00 18.94 -10.17
CA TYR A 31 0.61 18.12 -9.01
C TYR A 31 1.56 16.95 -8.77
N LYS A 32 2.55 16.73 -9.62
CA LYS A 32 3.42 15.55 -9.57
C LYS A 32 4.25 15.52 -8.28
N PHE A 33 4.21 14.40 -7.58
CA PHE A 33 5.09 14.14 -6.44
C PHE A 33 6.50 13.79 -6.93
N ASN A 34 7.50 14.51 -6.41
CA ASN A 34 8.90 14.28 -6.79
C ASN A 34 9.60 13.38 -5.77
N ILE A 35 9.54 12.06 -5.99
CA ILE A 35 10.18 11.06 -5.14
C ILE A 35 11.67 11.35 -4.93
N VAL A 36 12.40 11.69 -5.99
CA VAL A 36 13.86 11.90 -5.93
C VAL A 36 14.20 13.08 -5.03
N LEU A 37 13.43 14.17 -5.14
CA LEU A 37 13.62 15.33 -4.29
C LEU A 37 13.28 15.00 -2.84
N TRP A 38 12.20 14.26 -2.62
CA TRP A 38 11.78 13.84 -1.28
C TRP A 38 12.83 12.94 -0.62
N GLU A 39 13.32 11.90 -1.31
CA GLU A 39 14.39 11.01 -0.81
C GLU A 39 15.67 11.78 -0.52
N TYR A 40 16.06 12.72 -1.40
CA TYR A 40 17.24 13.54 -1.18
C TYR A 40 17.12 14.40 0.08
N GLN A 41 15.97 15.00 0.31
CA GLN A 41 15.71 15.84 1.49
C GLN A 41 15.71 15.02 2.78
N ASN A 42 15.20 13.79 2.76
CA ASN A 42 15.04 12.95 3.94
C ASN A 42 16.23 12.03 4.22
N PHE A 43 17.06 11.74 3.22
CA PHE A 43 18.24 10.88 3.39
C PHE A 43 19.28 11.45 4.37
N PHE A 44 19.42 12.75 4.46
CA PHE A 44 20.38 13.43 5.34
C PHE A 44 19.81 13.80 6.72
N THR A 45 18.53 13.71 6.93
CA THR A 45 17.87 14.06 8.22
C THR A 45 18.03 12.96 9.29
N GLN A 46 18.49 11.79 8.93
CA GLN A 46 18.55 10.58 9.77
C GLN A 46 19.68 10.55 10.81
N SER A 47 20.52 11.55 10.92
CA SER A 47 21.70 11.51 11.80
C SER A 47 21.44 11.79 13.30
N LYS A 48 20.18 11.77 13.77
CA LYS A 48 19.81 12.06 15.17
C LYS A 48 19.25 10.87 15.97
N GLU A 49 19.51 9.65 15.56
CA GLU A 49 18.96 8.43 16.20
C GLU A 49 19.59 8.01 17.55
N GLN A 50 20.12 8.88 18.33
CA GLN A 50 20.84 8.50 19.56
C GLN A 50 20.00 8.59 20.85
N PHE A 51 18.71 8.93 20.79
CA PHE A 51 17.93 9.26 22.00
C PHE A 51 17.01 8.13 22.53
N ALA A 52 16.70 7.10 21.76
CA ALA A 52 15.64 6.12 22.09
C ALA A 52 16.04 5.00 23.05
N ARG A 53 17.32 4.80 23.37
CA ARG A 53 17.75 3.63 24.17
C ARG A 53 17.33 3.66 25.64
N ASN A 54 16.92 4.77 26.19
CA ASN A 54 16.67 4.91 27.63
C ASN A 54 15.19 4.85 28.04
N TYR A 55 14.23 4.85 27.10
CA TYR A 55 12.80 4.94 27.44
C TYR A 55 12.08 3.61 27.62
N CYS A 56 12.60 2.50 27.10
CA CYS A 56 11.89 1.22 27.08
C CYS A 56 12.21 0.27 28.24
N LEU A 57 13.06 0.62 29.18
CA LEU A 57 13.45 -0.26 30.28
C LEU A 57 12.90 0.16 31.66
N GLY A 58 12.17 1.26 31.72
CA GLY A 58 11.56 1.72 32.98
C GLY A 58 10.04 1.85 32.81
N SER A 59 9.28 0.96 33.42
CA SER A 59 7.81 1.00 33.53
C SER A 59 7.04 1.10 32.17
N GLY A 60 6.91 -0.01 31.47
CA GLY A 60 6.16 -0.12 30.21
C GLY A 60 4.66 0.22 30.26
N ALA A 61 4.12 0.60 31.42
CA ALA A 61 2.71 0.93 31.57
C ALA A 61 2.36 2.41 31.28
N GLU A 62 3.30 3.33 31.44
CA GLU A 62 3.01 4.76 31.28
C GLU A 62 3.11 5.27 29.83
N LEU A 63 3.79 4.52 28.96
CA LEU A 63 3.90 4.83 27.52
C LEU A 63 2.67 4.42 26.68
N TYR A 64 1.79 3.63 27.27
CA TYR A 64 0.66 2.96 26.59
C TYR A 64 -0.70 3.58 26.89
N ASP A 65 -0.76 4.72 27.55
CA ASP A 65 -2.03 5.41 27.73
C ASP A 65 -2.59 5.83 26.37
N SER A 66 -3.86 5.51 26.11
CA SER A 66 -4.58 5.91 24.91
C SER A 66 -4.52 7.43 24.64
N ALA A 67 -4.20 8.22 25.65
CA ALA A 67 -3.85 9.62 25.54
C ALA A 67 -2.59 9.88 24.67
N MET A 68 -1.72 8.90 24.49
CA MET A 68 -0.49 9.06 23.69
C MET A 68 -0.75 9.20 22.21
N PHE A 69 -1.79 8.55 21.70
CA PHE A 69 -2.14 8.62 20.28
C PHE A 69 -3.25 9.62 19.96
N SER A 70 -4.08 9.96 20.94
CA SER A 70 -5.21 10.88 20.76
C SER A 70 -4.97 12.31 21.23
N GLN A 71 -3.92 12.58 22.03
CA GLN A 71 -3.62 13.92 22.51
C GLN A 71 -2.28 14.44 21.96
N ARG A 72 -2.28 15.71 21.56
CA ARG A 72 -1.21 16.52 20.94
C ARG A 72 0.13 16.62 21.69
N THR A 73 0.41 15.77 22.66
CA THR A 73 1.58 15.89 23.55
C THR A 73 2.76 14.98 23.16
N VAL A 74 2.56 13.99 22.29
CA VAL A 74 3.63 13.11 21.80
C VAL A 74 4.18 13.67 20.49
N SER A 75 5.50 13.85 20.42
CA SER A 75 6.13 14.27 19.17
C SER A 75 6.00 13.17 18.12
N SER A 76 5.88 13.55 16.83
CA SER A 76 5.87 12.58 15.73
C SER A 76 7.05 11.60 15.80
N SER A 77 8.23 12.08 16.16
CA SER A 77 9.43 11.24 16.32
C SER A 77 9.32 10.17 17.41
N GLN A 78 8.61 10.44 18.50
CA GLN A 78 8.40 9.44 19.58
C GLN A 78 7.44 8.34 19.12
N ARG A 79 6.40 8.70 18.37
CA ARG A 79 5.46 7.76 17.77
C ARG A 79 6.17 6.85 16.76
N ASP A 80 6.97 7.43 15.88
CA ASP A 80 7.73 6.69 14.87
C ASP A 80 8.68 5.67 15.52
N GLU A 81 9.41 6.07 16.56
CA GLU A 81 10.31 5.19 17.32
C GLU A 81 9.56 4.05 18.02
N PHE A 82 8.40 4.33 18.60
CA PHE A 82 7.57 3.29 19.21
C PHE A 82 7.13 2.24 18.18
N ILE A 83 6.60 2.68 17.02
CA ILE A 83 6.19 1.78 15.94
C ILE A 83 7.38 0.96 15.43
N LYS A 84 8.55 1.58 15.24
CA LYS A 84 9.79 0.88 14.84
C LYS A 84 10.17 -0.20 15.85
N LEU A 85 10.07 0.09 17.15
CA LEU A 85 10.44 -0.85 18.19
C LEU A 85 9.57 -2.10 18.18
N ILE A 86 8.25 -1.95 18.18
CA ILE A 86 7.33 -3.10 18.21
C ILE A 86 7.35 -3.90 16.90
N LEU A 87 7.54 -3.26 15.75
CA LEU A 87 7.75 -3.96 14.48
C LEU A 87 9.08 -4.72 14.46
N LYS A 88 10.14 -4.14 15.01
CA LYS A 88 11.43 -4.81 15.18
C LYS A 88 11.29 -6.12 15.94
N GLU A 89 10.63 -6.09 17.09
CA GLU A 89 10.36 -7.29 17.89
C GLU A 89 9.50 -8.31 17.10
N SER A 90 8.49 -7.84 16.38
CA SER A 90 7.65 -8.71 15.54
C SER A 90 8.46 -9.42 14.45
N ILE A 91 9.33 -8.70 13.76
CA ILE A 91 10.19 -9.25 12.69
C ILE A 91 11.12 -10.32 13.26
N LEU A 92 11.87 -10.01 14.32
CA LEU A 92 12.79 -10.97 14.94
C LEU A 92 12.06 -12.22 15.45
N ASN A 93 10.87 -12.06 16.02
CA ASN A 93 10.04 -13.19 16.46
C ASN A 93 9.35 -13.94 15.32
N SER A 94 9.56 -13.55 14.06
CA SER A 94 8.97 -14.18 12.87
C SER A 94 9.98 -14.95 12.00
N GLY A 95 11.11 -15.36 12.62
CA GLY A 95 12.15 -16.20 12.01
C GLY A 95 13.29 -15.42 11.35
N PHE A 96 13.31 -14.09 11.45
CA PHE A 96 14.42 -13.30 10.89
C PHE A 96 15.56 -13.15 11.92
N ASP A 97 16.79 -13.48 11.50
CA ASP A 97 17.98 -13.33 12.35
C ASP A 97 18.39 -11.86 12.56
N SER A 98 17.98 -11.00 11.64
CA SER A 98 18.29 -9.57 11.66
C SER A 98 17.27 -8.75 10.89
N ILE A 99 17.20 -7.45 11.19
CA ILE A 99 16.33 -6.53 10.48
C ILE A 99 17.10 -5.92 9.31
N PHE A 100 16.98 -6.57 8.18
CA PHE A 100 17.57 -6.09 6.96
C PHE A 100 16.58 -6.23 5.79
N PRO A 101 16.31 -5.16 5.04
CA PRO A 101 16.78 -3.77 5.22
C PRO A 101 16.37 -3.15 6.58
N PRO A 102 17.08 -2.12 7.06
CA PRO A 102 16.71 -1.46 8.31
C PRO A 102 15.29 -0.89 8.23
N LEU A 103 14.54 -0.99 9.33
CA LEU A 103 13.26 -0.31 9.48
C LEU A 103 13.49 1.20 9.48
N ASN A 104 12.99 1.86 8.46
CA ASN A 104 13.11 3.29 8.33
C ASN A 104 11.89 3.88 7.62
N PHE A 105 11.11 4.66 8.34
CA PHE A 105 9.91 5.32 7.82
C PHE A 105 9.64 6.64 8.51
N SER A 106 8.84 7.48 7.87
CA SER A 106 8.28 8.73 8.38
C SER A 106 6.76 8.63 8.33
N ILE A 107 6.10 8.96 9.45
CA ILE A 107 4.63 9.03 9.51
C ILE A 107 4.23 10.45 9.15
N GLU A 108 3.71 10.62 7.95
CA GLU A 108 3.31 11.90 7.37
C GLU A 108 2.22 11.71 6.32
N LYS A 109 1.72 12.81 5.75
CA LYS A 109 0.76 12.69 4.63
C LYS A 109 1.41 12.02 3.43
N ALA A 110 0.92 10.83 3.08
CA ALA A 110 1.37 10.12 1.89
C ALA A 110 0.95 10.87 0.60
N PRO A 111 1.70 10.70 -0.49
CA PRO A 111 1.26 11.14 -1.81
C PRO A 111 -0.10 10.55 -2.17
N LYS A 112 -0.85 11.25 -3.03
CA LYS A 112 -2.00 10.64 -3.70
C LYS A 112 -1.54 9.93 -4.97
N ILE A 113 -2.39 9.05 -5.49
CA ILE A 113 -2.10 8.28 -6.69
C ILE A 113 -3.20 8.50 -7.72
N LEU A 114 -2.81 8.92 -8.93
CA LEU A 114 -3.69 8.89 -10.08
C LEU A 114 -3.59 7.51 -10.72
N ILE A 115 -4.74 6.87 -10.91
CA ILE A 115 -4.90 5.51 -11.40
C ILE A 115 -5.63 5.58 -12.74
N MET A 116 -5.14 4.86 -13.72
CA MET A 116 -5.72 4.78 -15.06
C MET A 116 -6.07 3.32 -15.37
N SER A 117 -7.30 3.11 -15.85
CA SER A 117 -7.80 1.83 -16.35
C SER A 117 -8.56 2.05 -17.65
N PRO A 118 -8.48 1.16 -18.65
CA PRO A 118 -9.38 1.21 -19.79
C PRO A 118 -10.85 1.16 -19.33
N ARG A 119 -11.76 1.78 -20.09
CA ARG A 119 -13.20 1.74 -19.76
C ARG A 119 -13.84 0.38 -20.08
N ASP A 120 -13.30 -0.35 -21.03
CA ASP A 120 -13.82 -1.64 -21.49
C ASP A 120 -13.27 -2.85 -20.69
N ASN A 121 -12.35 -2.61 -19.76
CA ASN A 121 -11.72 -3.67 -18.97
C ASN A 121 -11.22 -3.16 -17.60
N ILE A 122 -11.18 -4.03 -16.60
CA ILE A 122 -10.64 -3.72 -15.28
C ILE A 122 -9.16 -4.15 -15.25
N VAL A 123 -8.28 -3.24 -15.65
CA VAL A 123 -6.82 -3.46 -15.68
C VAL A 123 -6.08 -2.20 -15.24
N LEU A 124 -5.12 -2.35 -14.35
CA LEU A 124 -4.24 -1.26 -13.98
C LEU A 124 -3.25 -0.96 -15.11
N GLU A 125 -3.57 0.04 -15.91
CA GLU A 125 -2.72 0.44 -17.04
C GLU A 125 -1.55 1.31 -16.58
N LYS A 126 -1.82 2.31 -15.75
CA LYS A 126 -0.82 3.28 -15.32
C LYS A 126 -1.16 3.91 -13.98
N THR A 127 -0.12 4.28 -13.25
CA THR A 127 -0.24 5.09 -12.04
C THR A 127 0.73 6.26 -12.07
N ILE A 128 0.33 7.40 -11.46
CA ILE A 128 1.17 8.59 -11.32
C ILE A 128 1.02 9.12 -9.90
N LEU A 129 2.14 9.33 -9.22
CA LEU A 129 2.14 9.90 -7.87
C LEU A 129 1.94 11.42 -7.91
N LEU A 130 1.02 11.88 -7.07
CA LEU A 130 0.65 13.30 -6.94
C LEU A 130 0.99 13.81 -5.55
N THR A 131 1.17 15.13 -5.45
CA THR A 131 1.41 15.78 -4.17
C THR A 131 0.28 15.50 -3.16
N PRO A 132 0.58 15.30 -1.86
CA PRO A 132 -0.45 15.12 -0.84
C PRO A 132 -1.35 16.36 -0.66
N SER A 133 -0.89 17.53 -1.11
CA SER A 133 -1.58 18.81 -0.94
C SER A 133 -2.66 19.11 -1.98
N ILE A 134 -2.83 18.27 -3.03
CA ILE A 134 -3.91 18.44 -4.01
C ILE A 134 -5.28 18.38 -3.31
N ASN A 135 -6.11 19.40 -3.51
CA ASN A 135 -7.44 19.49 -2.89
C ASN A 135 -8.52 18.80 -3.75
N ILE A 136 -9.73 18.71 -3.21
CA ILE A 136 -10.83 17.96 -3.84
C ILE A 136 -11.25 18.56 -5.20
N ASP A 137 -11.29 19.87 -5.35
CA ASP A 137 -11.69 20.51 -6.59
C ASP A 137 -10.64 20.25 -7.68
N GLN A 138 -9.35 20.37 -7.33
CA GLN A 138 -8.24 20.04 -8.22
C GLN A 138 -8.21 18.55 -8.61
N ILE A 139 -8.64 17.65 -7.71
CA ILE A 139 -8.77 16.23 -8.00
C ILE A 139 -9.84 16.01 -9.06
N ILE A 140 -11.01 16.62 -8.89
CA ILE A 140 -12.15 16.48 -9.82
C ILE A 140 -11.76 17.02 -11.20
N ASP A 141 -11.20 18.24 -11.24
CA ASP A 141 -10.78 18.88 -12.49
C ASP A 141 -9.71 18.05 -13.23
N LEU A 142 -8.72 17.53 -12.49
CA LEU A 142 -7.62 16.73 -13.06
C LEU A 142 -8.11 15.36 -13.56
N GLU A 143 -9.03 14.71 -12.84
CA GLU A 143 -9.64 13.46 -13.30
C GLU A 143 -10.38 13.67 -14.61
N GLU A 144 -11.23 14.72 -14.69
CA GLU A 144 -11.98 15.04 -15.90
C GLU A 144 -11.06 15.38 -17.08
N GLU A 145 -10.02 16.19 -16.84
CA GLU A 145 -9.03 16.52 -17.87
C GLU A 145 -8.35 15.27 -18.43
N VAL A 146 -7.88 14.37 -17.55
CA VAL A 146 -7.17 13.15 -17.97
C VAL A 146 -8.14 12.15 -18.63
N GLU A 147 -9.38 12.02 -18.17
CA GLU A 147 -10.43 11.23 -18.82
C GLU A 147 -10.67 11.70 -20.26
N ASN A 148 -10.82 13.02 -20.46
CA ASN A 148 -11.00 13.62 -21.78
C ASN A 148 -9.78 13.43 -22.69
N LEU A 149 -8.57 13.46 -22.15
CA LEU A 149 -7.33 13.27 -22.93
C LEU A 149 -7.07 11.83 -23.34
N THR A 150 -7.54 10.86 -22.56
CA THR A 150 -7.16 9.44 -22.73
C THR A 150 -8.32 8.55 -23.14
N GLY A 151 -9.55 8.93 -22.83
CA GLY A 151 -10.71 8.05 -22.93
C GLY A 151 -10.73 6.92 -21.89
N ASN A 152 -9.86 6.95 -20.89
CA ASN A 152 -9.77 5.94 -19.84
C ASN A 152 -10.64 6.31 -18.63
N SER A 153 -10.91 5.34 -17.81
CA SER A 153 -11.45 5.51 -16.45
C SER A 153 -10.32 5.96 -15.52
N ILE A 154 -10.52 7.07 -14.82
CA ILE A 154 -9.51 7.70 -13.95
C ILE A 154 -10.02 7.79 -12.52
N LEU A 155 -9.13 7.52 -11.58
CA LEU A 155 -9.36 7.74 -10.15
C LEU A 155 -8.09 8.34 -9.53
N ILE A 156 -8.25 9.38 -8.71
CA ILE A 156 -7.20 9.85 -7.80
C ILE A 156 -7.58 9.42 -6.39
N ASP A 157 -6.71 8.63 -5.77
CA ASP A 157 -6.96 8.06 -4.43
C ASP A 157 -5.79 8.33 -3.48
N GLU A 158 -6.01 8.06 -2.19
CA GLU A 158 -5.00 8.18 -1.16
C GLU A 158 -4.18 6.89 -1.05
N LEU A 159 -2.86 7.04 -0.86
CA LEU A 159 -2.02 5.90 -0.53
C LEU A 159 -1.95 5.71 0.99
N GLY A 160 -2.01 4.46 1.45
CA GLY A 160 -1.70 4.13 2.84
C GLY A 160 -0.23 4.35 3.15
N GLY A 161 0.64 4.01 2.21
CA GLY A 161 2.09 4.16 2.31
C GLY A 161 2.77 4.21 0.96
N LEU A 162 4.09 4.35 0.99
CA LEU A 162 4.94 4.30 -0.21
C LEU A 162 6.32 3.73 0.16
N ALA A 163 6.73 2.65 -0.53
CA ALA A 163 8.01 1.96 -0.33
C ALA A 163 9.18 2.75 -0.95
N VAL A 164 9.40 3.95 -0.46
CA VAL A 164 10.63 4.75 -0.69
C VAL A 164 11.55 4.61 0.53
N TYR A 165 12.72 5.22 0.56
CA TYR A 165 13.59 5.12 1.72
C TYR A 165 14.02 6.48 2.28
N PRO A 166 13.50 6.87 3.48
CA PRO A 166 12.56 6.15 4.37
C PRO A 166 11.19 5.90 3.72
N SER A 167 10.44 4.87 4.15
CA SER A 167 9.06 4.71 3.69
C SER A 167 8.20 5.87 4.18
N ILE A 168 7.25 6.30 3.37
CA ILE A 168 6.19 7.22 3.80
C ILE A 168 5.01 6.39 4.28
N ILE A 169 4.55 6.64 5.50
CA ILE A 169 3.36 6.00 6.08
C ILE A 169 2.31 7.07 6.32
N ASN A 170 1.12 6.90 5.78
CA ASN A 170 0.06 7.88 5.93
C ASN A 170 -0.40 7.98 7.38
N ASP A 171 -0.44 9.21 7.88
CA ASP A 171 -0.91 9.50 9.24
C ASP A 171 -2.45 9.49 9.29
N ASN A 172 -3.01 8.34 9.63
CA ASN A 172 -4.46 8.14 9.78
C ASN A 172 -4.91 8.04 11.25
N ASN A 173 -4.03 8.32 12.22
CA ASN A 173 -4.27 8.25 13.65
C ASN A 173 -4.70 6.86 14.18
N ASN A 174 -4.58 5.81 13.39
CA ASN A 174 -4.87 4.44 13.79
C ASN A 174 -3.57 3.63 13.88
N VAL A 175 -3.17 3.24 15.09
CA VAL A 175 -1.92 2.51 15.33
C VAL A 175 -1.85 1.19 14.58
N VAL A 176 -2.95 0.45 14.52
CA VAL A 176 -3.00 -0.84 13.82
C VAL A 176 -2.77 -0.65 12.32
N SER A 177 -3.48 0.32 11.72
CA SER A 177 -3.31 0.65 10.30
C SER A 177 -1.91 1.17 9.99
N ILE A 178 -1.31 1.98 10.88
CA ILE A 178 0.08 2.44 10.74
C ILE A 178 1.05 1.24 10.80
N LEU A 179 0.82 0.29 11.71
CA LEU A 179 1.63 -0.93 11.81
C LEU A 179 1.50 -1.81 10.56
N GLU A 180 0.28 -2.01 10.06
CA GLU A 180 0.00 -2.77 8.84
C GLU A 180 0.73 -2.16 7.65
N THR A 181 0.59 -0.84 7.45
CA THR A 181 1.26 -0.14 6.36
C THR A 181 2.79 -0.17 6.53
N ALA A 182 3.32 0.13 7.71
CA ALA A 182 4.78 0.14 7.94
C ALA A 182 5.40 -1.26 7.75
N ALA A 183 4.70 -2.31 8.15
CA ALA A 183 5.13 -3.69 7.91
C ALA A 183 5.06 -4.06 6.43
N HIS A 184 3.99 -3.67 5.74
CA HIS A 184 3.81 -3.86 4.29
C HIS A 184 4.95 -3.21 3.50
N GLU A 185 5.27 -1.93 3.75
CA GLU A 185 6.34 -1.22 3.08
C GLU A 185 7.73 -1.82 3.39
N TRP A 186 7.94 -2.31 4.62
CA TRP A 186 9.16 -3.00 4.96
C TRP A 186 9.30 -4.33 4.19
N VAL A 187 8.21 -5.06 3.98
CA VAL A 187 8.24 -6.29 3.18
C VAL A 187 8.61 -5.99 1.74
N HIS A 188 8.11 -4.90 1.14
CA HIS A 188 8.57 -4.47 -0.18
C HIS A 188 10.07 -4.22 -0.22
N HIS A 189 10.64 -3.53 0.78
CA HIS A 189 12.08 -3.34 0.88
C HIS A 189 12.84 -4.67 1.01
N ARG A 190 12.28 -5.64 1.73
CA ARG A 190 12.87 -6.98 1.84
C ARG A 190 12.83 -7.71 0.50
N LEU A 191 11.70 -7.66 -0.20
CA LEU A 191 11.50 -8.32 -1.48
C LEU A 191 12.37 -7.75 -2.60
N ILE A 192 12.73 -6.46 -2.60
CA ILE A 192 13.59 -5.86 -3.64
C ILE A 192 14.95 -6.55 -3.76
N LEU A 193 15.39 -7.25 -2.71
CA LEU A 193 16.62 -8.03 -2.69
C LEU A 193 16.46 -9.40 -3.35
N THR A 194 15.23 -9.81 -3.68
CA THR A 194 14.87 -11.10 -4.25
C THR A 194 14.54 -11.00 -5.74
N PRO A 195 14.50 -12.13 -6.48
CA PRO A 195 14.01 -12.16 -7.85
C PRO A 195 12.60 -11.59 -8.02
N LEU A 196 11.65 -11.96 -7.14
CA LEU A 196 10.29 -11.44 -7.15
C LEU A 196 10.24 -9.90 -7.08
N GLY A 197 10.95 -9.31 -6.12
CA GLY A 197 10.94 -7.86 -5.97
C GLY A 197 11.58 -7.11 -7.14
N ARG A 198 12.67 -7.65 -7.70
CA ARG A 198 13.33 -7.04 -8.87
C ARG A 198 12.45 -7.07 -10.12
N ARG A 199 11.43 -7.93 -10.16
CA ARG A 199 10.47 -8.02 -11.27
C ARG A 199 9.14 -7.31 -11.02
N TYR A 200 9.05 -6.52 -9.96
CA TYR A 200 7.85 -5.75 -9.61
C TYR A 200 7.28 -4.96 -10.80
N PHE A 201 8.15 -4.33 -11.58
CA PHE A 201 7.75 -3.56 -12.78
C PHE A 201 7.75 -4.39 -14.09
N GLY A 202 7.97 -5.70 -14.00
CA GLY A 202 8.10 -6.56 -15.18
C GLY A 202 6.77 -6.81 -15.91
N ASN A 203 5.71 -7.10 -15.17
CA ASN A 203 4.36 -7.30 -15.69
C ASN A 203 3.32 -7.25 -14.55
N ALA A 204 2.03 -7.19 -14.92
CA ALA A 204 0.93 -7.08 -13.97
C ALA A 204 0.89 -8.25 -12.96
N PHE A 205 1.15 -9.49 -13.40
CA PHE A 205 1.14 -10.66 -12.52
C PHE A 205 2.22 -10.57 -11.43
N MET A 206 3.46 -10.20 -11.80
CA MET A 206 4.56 -10.08 -10.83
C MET A 206 4.33 -8.94 -9.84
N LYS A 207 3.72 -7.86 -10.29
CA LYS A 207 3.30 -6.75 -9.41
C LYS A 207 2.25 -7.22 -8.43
N GLU A 208 1.16 -7.83 -8.91
CA GLU A 208 0.07 -8.36 -8.10
C GLU A 208 0.57 -9.40 -7.09
N LEU A 209 1.44 -10.33 -7.51
CA LEU A 209 2.05 -11.31 -6.62
C LEU A 209 2.85 -10.64 -5.51
N ASN A 210 3.65 -9.64 -5.84
CA ASN A 210 4.45 -8.89 -4.87
C ASN A 210 3.58 -8.15 -3.85
N GLU A 211 2.51 -7.47 -4.31
CA GLU A 211 1.53 -6.80 -3.43
C GLU A 211 0.86 -7.80 -2.47
N ASN A 212 0.43 -8.96 -3.00
CA ASN A 212 -0.20 -9.99 -2.17
C ASN A 212 0.75 -10.59 -1.12
N VAL A 213 2.02 -10.77 -1.46
CA VAL A 213 3.05 -11.22 -0.50
C VAL A 213 3.30 -10.15 0.56
N ALA A 214 3.42 -8.88 0.15
CA ALA A 214 3.62 -7.76 1.07
C ALA A 214 2.41 -7.58 2.00
N GLN A 215 1.21 -7.73 1.48
CA GLN A 215 -0.04 -7.65 2.25
C GLN A 215 -0.14 -8.77 3.28
N LEU A 216 0.07 -10.04 2.87
CA LEU A 216 -0.01 -11.19 3.77
C LEU A 216 1.04 -11.10 4.88
N ALA A 217 2.28 -10.86 4.51
CA ALA A 217 3.40 -10.79 5.45
C ALA A 217 3.31 -9.55 6.35
N GLY A 218 2.91 -8.41 5.79
CA GLY A 218 2.67 -7.17 6.52
C GLY A 218 1.58 -7.32 7.58
N ASN A 219 0.44 -7.91 7.22
CA ASN A 219 -0.66 -8.20 8.13
C ASN A 219 -0.25 -9.16 9.27
N GLU A 220 0.56 -10.17 8.97
CA GLU A 220 1.08 -11.09 10.00
C GLU A 220 2.01 -10.36 10.98
N LEU A 221 2.95 -9.57 10.47
CA LEU A 221 3.87 -8.77 11.27
C LEU A 221 3.13 -7.74 12.13
N ALA A 222 2.17 -7.03 11.57
CA ALA A 222 1.39 -6.02 12.28
C ALA A 222 0.54 -6.64 13.39
N ARG A 223 -0.12 -7.76 13.13
CA ARG A 223 -0.89 -8.49 14.14
C ARG A 223 -0.01 -8.96 15.29
N LYS A 224 1.17 -9.48 14.98
CA LYS A 224 2.15 -9.89 16.00
C LYS A 224 2.69 -8.68 16.77
N ALA A 225 3.00 -7.57 16.08
CA ALA A 225 3.40 -6.32 16.72
C ALA A 225 2.30 -5.78 17.67
N SER A 226 1.04 -5.81 17.22
CA SER A 226 -0.11 -5.38 18.03
C SER A 226 -0.26 -6.20 19.31
N SER A 227 0.13 -7.48 19.31
CA SER A 227 0.08 -8.32 20.54
C SER A 227 1.10 -7.91 21.61
N PHE A 228 2.10 -7.11 21.26
CA PHE A 228 3.05 -6.53 22.23
C PHE A 228 2.54 -5.24 22.87
N ILE A 229 1.44 -4.68 22.35
CA ILE A 229 0.78 -3.51 22.93
C ILE A 229 -0.13 -4.01 24.06
N PRO A 230 0.08 -3.60 25.33
CA PRO A 230 -0.83 -3.98 26.41
C PRO A 230 -2.27 -3.56 26.08
N GLU A 231 -3.25 -4.37 26.52
CA GLU A 231 -4.67 -4.02 26.43
C GLU A 231 -4.94 -2.78 27.32
N CYS A 232 -4.70 -1.62 26.78
CA CYS A 232 -5.22 -0.38 27.33
C CYS A 232 -6.69 -0.28 26.95
N ASN A 233 -7.56 0.03 27.91
CA ASN A 233 -8.96 0.35 27.65
C ASN A 233 -9.02 1.50 26.65
N TYR A 234 -9.07 1.20 25.38
CA TYR A 234 -9.39 2.16 24.32
C TYR A 234 -10.78 2.67 24.64
N GLY A 235 -10.84 3.90 25.13
CA GLY A 235 -12.11 4.62 25.19
C GLY A 235 -12.77 4.44 23.82
N SER A 236 -14.03 4.04 23.84
CA SER A 236 -14.87 3.72 22.70
C SER A 236 -14.88 4.85 21.65
N GLY A 237 -13.79 5.01 20.93
CA GLY A 237 -13.81 5.61 19.59
C GLY A 237 -14.66 4.66 18.73
N VAL A 238 -15.56 5.21 17.96
CA VAL A 238 -16.50 4.52 17.08
C VAL A 238 -15.84 3.27 16.51
N GLN A 239 -16.13 2.12 17.10
CA GLN A 239 -15.87 0.84 16.46
C GLN A 239 -16.86 0.77 15.30
N VAL A 240 -16.43 1.21 14.12
CA VAL A 240 -17.04 0.68 12.91
C VAL A 240 -16.84 -0.83 13.03
N THR A 241 -17.95 -1.54 13.26
CA THR A 241 -17.85 -2.96 13.55
C THR A 241 -17.17 -3.62 12.36
N THR A 242 -16.12 -4.40 12.61
CA THR A 242 -15.39 -5.15 11.59
C THR A 242 -16.34 -5.93 10.67
N ASN A 243 -17.51 -6.29 11.14
CA ASN A 243 -18.57 -6.96 10.38
C ASN A 243 -19.26 -6.06 9.34
N GLU A 244 -19.48 -4.76 9.63
CA GLU A 244 -20.12 -3.84 8.66
C GLU A 244 -19.14 -3.51 7.51
N LEU A 245 -17.87 -3.26 7.82
CA LEU A 245 -16.84 -3.06 6.79
C LEU A 245 -16.67 -4.31 5.92
N LYS A 246 -16.70 -5.50 6.51
CA LYS A 246 -16.65 -6.76 5.78
C LYS A 246 -17.85 -6.90 4.83
N GLY A 247 -19.04 -6.59 5.27
CA GLY A 247 -20.25 -6.63 4.44
C GLY A 247 -20.18 -5.68 3.23
N HIS A 248 -19.66 -4.46 3.42
CA HIS A 248 -19.48 -3.50 2.32
C HIS A 248 -18.45 -3.96 1.30
N ARG A 249 -17.35 -4.57 1.76
CA ARG A 249 -16.32 -5.13 0.87
C ARG A 249 -16.82 -6.33 0.08
N GLU A 250 -17.54 -7.25 0.72
CA GLU A 250 -18.18 -8.38 0.03
C GLU A 250 -19.18 -7.90 -1.02
N PHE A 251 -19.96 -6.88 -0.72
CA PHE A 251 -20.86 -6.24 -1.68
C PHE A 251 -20.11 -5.66 -2.88
N LEU A 252 -19.00 -4.94 -2.67
CA LEU A 252 -18.16 -4.42 -3.75
C LEU A 252 -17.58 -5.54 -4.63
N GLY A 253 -17.24 -6.69 -4.06
CA GLY A 253 -16.81 -7.86 -4.81
C GLY A 253 -17.90 -8.37 -5.76
N LEU A 254 -19.15 -8.50 -5.29
CA LEU A 254 -20.29 -8.88 -6.13
C LEU A 254 -20.56 -7.86 -7.25
N VAL A 255 -20.50 -6.58 -6.93
CA VAL A 255 -20.64 -5.50 -7.94
C VAL A 255 -19.55 -5.61 -8.99
N ARG A 256 -18.32 -5.94 -8.62
CA ARG A 256 -17.22 -6.17 -9.57
C ARG A 256 -17.54 -7.30 -10.54
N ASP A 257 -18.01 -8.43 -10.05
CA ASP A 257 -18.35 -9.59 -10.91
C ASP A 257 -19.41 -9.22 -11.96
N ASP A 258 -20.44 -8.48 -11.56
CA ASP A 258 -21.48 -7.97 -12.47
C ASP A 258 -20.89 -6.99 -13.50
N VAL A 259 -20.04 -6.06 -13.06
CA VAL A 259 -19.36 -5.09 -13.93
C VAL A 259 -18.47 -5.81 -14.95
N GLU A 260 -17.67 -6.80 -14.53
CA GLU A 260 -16.83 -7.58 -15.44
C GLU A 260 -17.68 -8.32 -16.49
N ALA A 261 -18.84 -8.86 -16.10
CA ALA A 261 -19.76 -9.50 -17.05
C ALA A 261 -20.32 -8.51 -18.08
N MET A 262 -20.70 -7.29 -17.64
CA MET A 262 -21.19 -6.22 -18.54
C MET A 262 -20.10 -5.76 -19.50
N LEU A 263 -18.88 -5.54 -19.01
CA LEU A 263 -17.72 -5.14 -19.84
C LEU A 263 -17.37 -6.21 -20.87
N LYS A 264 -17.37 -7.49 -20.48
CA LYS A 264 -17.19 -8.63 -21.41
C LYS A 264 -18.26 -8.70 -22.50
N ALA A 265 -19.47 -8.23 -22.20
CA ALA A 265 -20.56 -8.11 -23.17
C ALA A 265 -20.49 -6.83 -24.04
N GLY A 266 -19.50 -5.95 -23.81
CA GLY A 266 -19.33 -4.68 -24.51
C GLY A 266 -20.28 -3.55 -24.05
N SER A 267 -20.93 -3.72 -22.88
CA SER A 267 -21.93 -2.77 -22.34
C SER A 267 -21.26 -1.77 -21.37
N ILE A 268 -20.33 -0.96 -21.90
CA ILE A 268 -19.46 -0.08 -21.08
C ILE A 268 -20.30 0.95 -20.31
N GLU A 269 -21.17 1.71 -21.01
CA GLU A 269 -21.98 2.76 -20.41
C GLU A 269 -22.93 2.21 -19.34
N GLN A 270 -23.49 1.01 -19.57
CA GLN A 270 -24.34 0.35 -18.59
C GLN A 270 -23.56 -0.10 -17.34
N ALA A 271 -22.32 -0.56 -17.51
CA ALA A 271 -21.46 -0.91 -16.41
C ALA A 271 -21.11 0.31 -15.55
N GLU A 272 -20.86 1.45 -16.17
CA GLU A 272 -20.55 2.71 -15.48
C GLU A 272 -21.78 3.28 -14.74
N GLU A 273 -22.96 3.26 -15.36
CA GLU A 273 -24.22 3.63 -14.70
C GLU A 273 -24.51 2.71 -13.52
N TYR A 274 -24.32 1.39 -13.69
CA TYR A 274 -24.49 0.42 -12.61
C TYR A 274 -23.53 0.68 -11.46
N MET A 275 -22.25 0.95 -11.70
CA MET A 275 -21.28 1.28 -10.65
C MET A 275 -21.69 2.52 -9.86
N GLU A 276 -22.18 3.57 -10.54
CA GLU A 276 -22.65 4.78 -9.86
C GLU A 276 -23.88 4.50 -8.98
N ASP A 277 -24.84 3.71 -9.46
CA ASP A 277 -25.99 3.29 -8.68
C ASP A 277 -25.59 2.52 -7.42
N GLN A 278 -24.63 1.60 -7.55
CA GLN A 278 -24.13 0.83 -6.41
C GLN A 278 -23.35 1.72 -5.41
N ARG A 279 -22.60 2.72 -5.91
CA ARG A 279 -21.92 3.71 -5.06
C ARG A 279 -22.94 4.50 -4.22
N ILE A 280 -24.07 4.88 -4.82
CA ILE A 280 -25.17 5.59 -4.12
C ILE A 280 -25.82 4.69 -3.06
N ILE A 281 -25.98 3.40 -3.34
CA ILE A 281 -26.53 2.41 -2.39
C ILE A 281 -25.57 2.27 -1.20
N LEU A 282 -24.27 2.14 -1.44
CA LEU A 282 -23.23 2.09 -0.40
C LEU A 282 -23.23 3.35 0.47
N ALA A 283 -23.34 4.53 -0.15
CA ALA A 283 -23.39 5.79 0.60
C ALA A 283 -24.61 5.85 1.55
N LYS A 284 -25.76 5.34 1.13
CA LYS A 284 -26.97 5.24 1.97
C LYS A 284 -26.80 4.26 3.14
N SER A 285 -25.93 3.25 3.01
CA SER A 285 -25.59 2.33 4.09
C SER A 285 -24.48 2.85 5.02
N GLY A 286 -23.97 4.08 4.78
CA GLY A 286 -22.93 4.70 5.59
C GLY A 286 -21.53 4.50 5.07
N TYR A 287 -21.33 3.76 3.98
CA TYR A 287 -20.02 3.56 3.35
C TYR A 287 -19.87 4.50 2.14
N VAL A 288 -19.15 5.60 2.33
CA VAL A 288 -19.04 6.67 1.33
C VAL A 288 -17.77 6.49 0.51
N LEU A 289 -17.95 6.17 -0.77
CA LEU A 289 -16.89 6.24 -1.79
C LEU A 289 -17.08 7.51 -2.61
N ARG A 290 -15.99 8.21 -2.91
CA ARG A 290 -16.03 9.41 -3.75
C ARG A 290 -16.38 9.05 -5.21
N LYS A 291 -15.76 7.98 -5.74
CA LYS A 291 -15.92 7.50 -7.11
C LYS A 291 -15.80 5.97 -7.12
N LEU A 292 -16.62 5.29 -7.90
CA LEU A 292 -16.57 3.85 -8.13
C LEU A 292 -16.55 3.63 -9.64
N ASN A 293 -15.43 3.15 -10.17
CA ASN A 293 -15.21 2.95 -11.59
C ASN A 293 -14.19 1.84 -11.86
N GLN A 294 -13.83 1.59 -13.11
CA GLN A 294 -12.86 0.56 -13.48
C GLN A 294 -11.48 0.80 -12.82
N ALA A 295 -11.05 2.07 -12.70
CA ALA A 295 -9.79 2.41 -12.05
C ALA A 295 -9.79 2.05 -10.55
N TYR A 296 -10.93 2.21 -9.86
CA TYR A 296 -11.10 1.77 -8.48
C TYR A 296 -10.85 0.26 -8.35
N TYR A 297 -11.55 -0.54 -9.16
CA TYR A 297 -11.41 -1.98 -9.13
C TYR A 297 -10.03 -2.47 -9.58
N ALA A 298 -9.42 -1.80 -10.55
CA ALA A 298 -8.09 -2.14 -11.04
C ALA A 298 -7.01 -1.92 -9.98
N PHE A 299 -7.17 -0.94 -9.10
CA PHE A 299 -6.22 -0.65 -8.04
C PHE A 299 -6.46 -1.48 -6.78
N HIS A 300 -7.68 -1.43 -6.23
CA HIS A 300 -8.01 -2.16 -5.00
C HIS A 300 -8.03 -3.68 -5.20
N GLY A 301 -8.36 -4.15 -6.39
CA GLY A 301 -8.34 -5.58 -6.73
C GLY A 301 -6.96 -6.23 -6.79
N MET A 302 -5.87 -5.47 -6.66
CA MET A 302 -4.52 -6.02 -6.54
C MET A 302 -4.22 -6.57 -5.13
N TYR A 303 -4.97 -6.14 -4.12
CA TYR A 303 -4.80 -6.56 -2.73
C TYR A 303 -5.73 -7.73 -2.44
N GLY A 304 -5.17 -8.93 -2.37
CA GLY A 304 -5.95 -10.18 -2.35
C GLY A 304 -6.67 -10.49 -1.04
N ASP A 305 -6.44 -9.73 0.02
CA ASP A 305 -7.24 -9.74 1.25
C ASP A 305 -8.49 -8.85 1.13
N ASP A 306 -8.61 -8.07 0.06
CA ASP A 306 -9.82 -7.33 -0.26
C ASP A 306 -10.77 -8.23 -1.07
N PRO A 307 -12.06 -8.36 -0.69
CA PRO A 307 -13.07 -9.09 -1.45
C PRO A 307 -13.27 -8.61 -2.89
N VAL A 308 -12.75 -7.43 -3.21
CA VAL A 308 -12.70 -6.89 -4.58
C VAL A 308 -11.64 -7.59 -5.44
N ALA A 309 -10.70 -8.33 -4.85
CA ALA A 309 -9.69 -9.07 -5.59
C ALA A 309 -10.31 -10.24 -6.37
N SER A 310 -9.97 -10.34 -7.65
CA SER A 310 -10.48 -11.40 -8.55
C SER A 310 -9.52 -12.59 -8.66
N SER A 311 -8.27 -12.45 -8.20
CA SER A 311 -7.28 -13.52 -8.30
C SER A 311 -7.30 -14.45 -7.08
N GLY A 312 -7.12 -15.73 -7.31
CA GLY A 312 -6.94 -16.72 -6.24
C GLY A 312 -5.55 -16.68 -5.59
N ILE A 313 -4.67 -15.75 -5.96
CA ILE A 313 -3.26 -15.69 -5.52
C ILE A 313 -3.17 -15.62 -4.00
N TYR A 314 -3.95 -14.76 -3.36
CA TYR A 314 -3.88 -14.59 -1.90
C TYR A 314 -4.23 -15.87 -1.14
N ALA A 315 -5.26 -16.60 -1.58
CA ALA A 315 -5.64 -17.88 -0.99
C ALA A 315 -4.54 -18.94 -1.16
N GLN A 316 -3.90 -18.99 -2.32
CA GLN A 316 -2.77 -19.87 -2.57
C GLN A 316 -1.56 -19.51 -1.70
N LEU A 317 -1.28 -18.21 -1.53
CA LEU A 317 -0.21 -17.73 -0.63
C LEU A 317 -0.50 -18.05 0.84
N LEU A 318 -1.76 -17.96 1.29
CA LEU A 318 -2.15 -18.38 2.64
C LEU A 318 -1.88 -19.87 2.86
N ASN A 319 -2.20 -20.72 1.85
CA ASN A 319 -1.88 -22.13 1.92
C ASN A 319 -0.37 -22.37 2.03
N LEU A 320 0.43 -21.78 1.13
CA LEU A 320 1.89 -21.86 1.15
C LEU A 320 2.48 -21.36 2.49
N ARG A 321 1.97 -20.24 3.01
CA ARG A 321 2.39 -19.70 4.32
C ARG A 321 2.08 -20.67 5.46
N SER A 322 0.92 -21.32 5.46
CA SER A 322 0.52 -22.29 6.49
C SER A 322 1.44 -23.50 6.56
N GLN A 323 2.10 -23.85 5.45
CA GLN A 323 3.04 -24.96 5.35
C GLN A 323 4.50 -24.53 5.57
N SER A 324 4.78 -23.24 5.63
CA SER A 324 6.11 -22.70 5.89
C SER A 324 6.40 -22.67 7.40
N GLN A 325 7.64 -22.98 7.79
CA GLN A 325 8.06 -23.02 9.20
C GLN A 325 7.81 -21.69 9.93
N ASP A 326 8.20 -20.60 9.30
CA ASP A 326 8.06 -19.23 9.79
C ASP A 326 7.88 -18.25 8.62
N LEU A 327 7.69 -16.98 8.95
CA LEU A 327 7.49 -15.94 7.93
C LEU A 327 8.74 -15.70 7.09
N HIS A 328 9.93 -15.81 7.68
CA HIS A 328 11.19 -15.68 6.95
C HIS A 328 11.33 -16.78 5.89
N SER A 329 11.04 -18.03 6.24
CA SER A 329 11.04 -19.17 5.32
C SER A 329 10.04 -18.99 4.18
N PHE A 330 8.83 -18.51 4.48
CA PHE A 330 7.82 -18.19 3.47
C PHE A 330 8.31 -17.10 2.49
N ILE A 331 8.81 -15.96 3.00
CA ILE A 331 9.31 -14.87 2.16
C ILE A 331 10.53 -15.30 1.34
N SER A 332 11.39 -16.14 1.88
CA SER A 332 12.55 -16.68 1.17
C SER A 332 12.11 -17.57 0.01
N LEU A 333 11.14 -18.45 0.25
CA LEU A 333 10.63 -19.38 -0.75
C LEU A 333 9.93 -18.66 -1.90
N ILE A 334 8.98 -17.76 -1.60
CA ILE A 334 8.23 -17.02 -2.63
C ILE A 334 9.09 -15.96 -3.31
N GLY A 335 10.10 -15.45 -2.61
CA GLY A 335 11.04 -14.46 -3.14
C GLY A 335 11.85 -14.93 -4.34
N ASP A 336 12.06 -16.23 -4.50
CA ASP A 336 12.82 -16.81 -5.61
C ASP A 336 12.02 -16.89 -6.91
N VAL A 337 10.71 -16.68 -6.88
CA VAL A 337 9.84 -16.68 -8.07
C VAL A 337 10.26 -15.60 -9.06
N THR A 338 10.42 -16.01 -10.32
CA THR A 338 10.86 -15.12 -11.41
C THR A 338 9.78 -14.82 -12.43
N ASP A 339 8.75 -15.66 -12.55
CA ASP A 339 7.63 -15.49 -13.46
C ASP A 339 6.40 -16.32 -13.02
N LYS A 340 5.34 -16.26 -13.83
CA LYS A 340 4.09 -16.97 -13.55
C LYS A 340 4.25 -18.50 -13.58
N ALA A 341 5.13 -19.05 -14.41
CA ALA A 341 5.35 -20.49 -14.50
C ALA A 341 6.06 -21.02 -13.26
N ASP A 342 7.08 -20.30 -12.78
CA ASP A 342 7.77 -20.60 -11.52
C ASP A 342 6.79 -20.56 -10.34
N TYR A 343 5.90 -19.57 -10.31
CA TYR A 343 4.86 -19.45 -9.28
C TYR A 343 3.94 -20.67 -9.27
N HIS A 344 3.40 -21.06 -10.42
CA HIS A 344 2.51 -22.24 -10.49
C HIS A 344 3.26 -23.52 -10.10
N SER A 345 4.49 -23.68 -10.58
CA SER A 345 5.32 -24.84 -10.19
C SER A 345 5.56 -24.88 -8.67
N LEU A 346 5.75 -23.73 -8.04
CA LEU A 346 5.88 -23.66 -6.58
C LEU A 346 4.59 -24.08 -5.89
N ILE A 347 3.44 -23.49 -6.28
CA ILE A 347 2.15 -23.75 -5.63
C ILE A 347 1.70 -25.21 -5.82
N ASP A 348 1.96 -25.83 -6.97
CA ASP A 348 1.59 -27.21 -7.25
C ASP A 348 2.38 -28.23 -6.39
N ASN A 349 3.50 -27.82 -5.78
CA ASN A 349 4.32 -28.65 -4.90
C ASN A 349 3.96 -28.52 -3.41
N TYR A 350 3.05 -27.62 -3.06
CA TYR A 350 2.58 -27.33 -1.70
C TYR A 350 1.06 -27.42 -1.59
#